data_82c59d51f29391cf1f7344127dc2e1fa
#
_entry.id   82c59d51f29391cf1f7344127dc2e1fa
#
_cell.length_a   1.000
_cell.length_b   1.000
_cell.length_c   1.000
_cell.angle_alpha   90.00
_cell.angle_beta   90.00
_cell.angle_gamma   90.00
#
_symmetry.space_group_name_H-M   'P 1'
#
loop_
_entity.id
_entity.type
_entity.pdbx_description
1 polymer ?
#
loop_
_entity_poly.entity_id
_entity_poly.type
_entity_poly.pdbx_seq_one_letter_code
_entity_poly.pdbx_strand_id
1 'polypeptide(L)'
;MKQSIVHMALVVRDYDEAIDFYTKTLHFTLVEDTYQPEQDKRWVVVAPPGSHGATLLLARASNPEQEAFVGNQAGGRVFLFLNTDDFWRDYNEMVERGVRFVREPKTESYGTVAVFEDLYGNLWDLLQLNSEQM
;
A
#
# COMPACT_ATOMS: atom_id res chain seq x y z
N MET A 1 26.20 7.41 -12.27
CA MET A 1 24.95 8.05 -11.84
C MET A 1 24.17 7.08 -10.96
N LYS A 2 23.64 7.54 -9.83
CA LYS A 2 22.82 6.74 -8.94
C LYS A 2 21.50 7.44 -8.69
N GLN A 3 20.38 6.73 -8.92
CA GLN A 3 19.05 7.26 -8.75
C GLN A 3 18.16 6.16 -8.14
N SER A 4 17.12 6.56 -7.41
CA SER A 4 16.16 5.63 -6.85
C SER A 4 14.81 6.33 -6.67
N ILE A 5 13.74 5.56 -6.68
CA ILE A 5 12.42 6.08 -6.35
C ILE A 5 12.30 6.06 -4.82
N VAL A 6 12.09 7.23 -4.22
CA VAL A 6 12.02 7.37 -2.76
C VAL A 6 10.58 7.23 -2.27
N HIS A 7 9.66 7.95 -2.90
CA HIS A 7 8.25 7.94 -2.54
C HIS A 7 7.37 7.69 -3.74
N MET A 8 6.21 7.09 -3.51
CA MET A 8 5.12 7.03 -4.46
C MET A 8 3.89 7.64 -3.81
N ALA A 9 3.27 8.61 -4.45
CA ALA A 9 2.11 9.28 -3.90
C ALA A 9 0.86 8.42 -4.08
N LEU A 10 0.09 8.30 -3.01
CA LEU A 10 -1.20 7.62 -2.99
C LEU A 10 -2.24 8.65 -2.55
N VAL A 11 -3.18 8.95 -3.43
CA VAL A 11 -4.24 9.91 -3.11
C VAL A 11 -5.23 9.25 -2.15
N VAL A 12 -5.50 9.93 -1.04
CA VAL A 12 -6.39 9.44 0.01
C VAL A 12 -7.47 10.47 0.30
N ARG A 13 -8.58 10.04 0.88
CA ARG A 13 -9.67 10.93 1.28
C ARG A 13 -9.34 11.67 2.57
N ASP A 14 -8.71 10.98 3.51
CA ASP A 14 -8.41 11.51 4.84
C ASP A 14 -7.11 10.91 5.36
N TYR A 15 -6.25 11.75 5.96
CA TYR A 15 -4.97 11.30 6.46
C TYR A 15 -5.11 10.25 7.57
N ASP A 16 -5.94 10.54 8.57
CA ASP A 16 -6.00 9.70 9.77
C ASP A 16 -6.63 8.33 9.49
N GLU A 17 -7.68 8.28 8.67
CA GLU A 17 -8.25 6.97 8.30
C GLU A 17 -7.27 6.14 7.47
N ALA A 18 -6.50 6.80 6.59
CA ALA A 18 -5.50 6.10 5.78
C ALA A 18 -4.34 5.61 6.65
N ILE A 19 -3.85 6.44 7.58
CA ILE A 19 -2.82 6.04 8.53
C ILE A 19 -3.28 4.82 9.32
N ASP A 20 -4.50 4.84 9.85
CA ASP A 20 -5.03 3.73 10.63
C ASP A 20 -5.08 2.44 9.81
N PHE A 21 -5.56 2.51 8.57
CA PHE A 21 -5.61 1.32 7.73
C PHE A 21 -4.20 0.76 7.47
N TYR A 22 -3.29 1.60 7.03
CA TYR A 22 -1.96 1.13 6.65
C TYR A 22 -1.14 0.67 7.85
N THR A 23 -1.28 1.32 9.02
CA THR A 23 -0.50 0.92 10.19
C THR A 23 -1.16 -0.19 10.99
N LYS A 24 -2.47 -0.13 11.24
CA LYS A 24 -3.16 -1.10 12.09
C LYS A 24 -3.60 -2.34 11.34
N THR A 25 -4.07 -2.17 10.11
CA THR A 25 -4.59 -3.29 9.31
C THR A 25 -3.49 -3.97 8.50
N LEU A 26 -2.64 -3.21 7.83
CA LEU A 26 -1.54 -3.78 7.04
C LEU A 26 -0.22 -3.88 7.81
N HIS A 27 -0.14 -3.33 9.01
CA HIS A 27 1.07 -3.31 9.85
C HIS A 27 2.26 -2.57 9.24
N PHE A 28 1.97 -1.60 8.38
CA PHE A 28 3.01 -0.71 7.88
C PHE A 28 3.52 0.18 9.01
N THR A 29 4.72 0.69 8.85
CA THR A 29 5.33 1.63 9.79
C THR A 29 4.99 3.06 9.37
N LEU A 30 4.54 3.88 10.32
CA LEU A 30 4.41 5.32 10.08
C LEU A 30 5.80 5.93 10.19
N VAL A 31 6.36 6.34 9.06
CA VAL A 31 7.73 6.87 8.99
C VAL A 31 7.77 8.34 9.35
N GLU A 32 6.79 9.10 8.89
CA GLU A 32 6.74 10.54 9.14
C GLU A 32 5.28 11.02 9.09
N ASP A 33 4.96 12.02 9.93
CA ASP A 33 3.70 12.73 9.91
C ASP A 33 3.97 14.15 10.39
N THR A 34 4.20 15.04 9.44
CA THR A 34 4.61 16.44 9.73
C THR A 34 3.63 17.41 9.10
N TYR A 35 3.05 18.28 9.93
CA TYR A 35 2.17 19.34 9.43
C TYR A 35 2.98 20.45 8.77
N GLN A 36 2.51 20.90 7.60
CA GLN A 36 3.13 21.97 6.81
C GLN A 36 2.16 23.15 6.77
N PRO A 37 2.27 24.12 7.70
CA PRO A 37 1.27 25.18 7.83
C PRO A 37 1.15 26.09 6.61
N GLU A 38 2.22 26.31 5.87
CA GLU A 38 2.19 27.17 4.67
C GLU A 38 1.28 26.62 3.58
N GLN A 39 1.10 25.31 3.54
CA GLN A 39 0.27 24.65 2.53
C GLN A 39 -0.99 24.03 3.13
N ASP A 40 -1.14 24.09 4.45
CA ASP A 40 -2.20 23.41 5.18
C ASP A 40 -2.29 21.93 4.78
N LYS A 41 -1.16 21.26 4.78
CA LYS A 41 -1.01 19.85 4.40
C LYS A 41 -0.19 19.12 5.46
N ARG A 42 -0.30 17.81 5.43
CA ARG A 42 0.56 16.94 6.24
C ARG A 42 1.46 16.13 5.29
N TRP A 43 2.70 15.99 5.70
CA TRP A 43 3.65 15.12 5.01
C TRP A 43 3.60 13.78 5.73
N VAL A 44 2.86 12.83 5.16
CA VAL A 44 2.59 11.54 5.80
C VAL A 44 3.21 10.42 4.96
N VAL A 45 4.12 9.68 5.58
CA VAL A 45 4.86 8.62 4.90
C VAL A 45 4.69 7.32 5.69
N VAL A 46 4.29 6.26 4.97
CA VAL A 46 4.19 4.91 5.53
C VAL A 46 5.04 3.95 4.69
N ALA A 47 5.52 2.89 5.32
CA ALA A 47 6.38 1.89 4.67
C ALA A 47 6.01 0.48 5.11
N PRO A 48 6.14 -0.52 4.24
CA PRO A 48 5.99 -1.91 4.67
C PRO A 48 6.99 -2.26 5.79
N PRO A 49 6.63 -3.17 6.69
CA PRO A 49 7.54 -3.51 7.80
C PRO A 49 8.85 -4.09 7.28
N GLY A 50 9.96 -3.59 7.81
CA GLY A 50 11.30 -4.05 7.43
C GLY A 50 11.74 -3.69 6.03
N SER A 51 11.00 -2.82 5.34
CA SER A 51 11.28 -2.47 3.95
C SER A 51 12.47 -1.53 3.83
N HIS A 52 13.27 -1.73 2.79
CA HIS A 52 14.32 -0.80 2.37
C HIS A 52 14.02 -0.19 0.99
N GLY A 53 12.82 -0.47 0.45
CA GLY A 53 12.37 0.06 -0.83
C GLY A 53 11.71 1.42 -0.73
N ALA A 54 11.00 1.80 -1.77
CA ALA A 54 10.24 3.05 -1.80
C ALA A 54 9.13 3.03 -0.75
N THR A 55 8.78 4.22 -0.27
CA THR A 55 7.70 4.41 0.70
C THR A 55 6.48 5.03 0.03
N LEU A 56 5.35 5.03 0.72
CA LEU A 56 4.13 5.67 0.25
C LEU A 56 3.94 7.01 0.92
N LEU A 57 3.71 8.04 0.11
CA LEU A 57 3.31 9.35 0.59
C LEU A 57 1.79 9.42 0.50
N LEU A 58 1.11 9.49 1.64
CA LEU A 58 -0.34 9.60 1.69
C LEU A 58 -0.71 11.07 1.44
N ALA A 59 -1.36 11.33 0.29
CA ALA A 59 -1.65 12.69 -0.16
C ALA A 59 -3.17 12.89 -0.17
N ARG A 60 -3.67 13.76 0.73
CA ARG A 60 -5.12 14.01 0.79
C ARG A 60 -5.60 14.75 -0.46
N ALA A 61 -6.66 14.23 -1.05
CA ALA A 61 -7.31 14.89 -2.19
C ALA A 61 -7.79 16.28 -1.78
N SER A 62 -7.49 17.30 -2.58
CA SER A 62 -7.79 18.69 -2.26
C SER A 62 -8.74 19.35 -3.27
N ASN A 63 -9.22 18.60 -4.25
CA ASN A 63 -10.16 19.10 -5.26
C ASN A 63 -10.91 17.91 -5.89
N PRO A 64 -12.02 18.18 -6.64
CA PRO A 64 -12.79 17.08 -7.24
C PRO A 64 -12.02 16.22 -8.20
N GLU A 65 -11.06 16.76 -8.94
CA GLU A 65 -10.23 15.99 -9.86
C GLU A 65 -9.41 14.96 -9.10
N GLN A 66 -8.79 15.35 -7.99
CA GLN A 66 -8.03 14.43 -7.14
C GLN A 66 -8.94 13.43 -6.44
N GLU A 67 -10.10 13.85 -5.97
CA GLU A 67 -11.07 12.97 -5.32
C GLU A 67 -11.51 11.83 -6.23
N ALA A 68 -11.57 12.06 -7.53
CA ALA A 68 -11.96 11.05 -8.50
C ALA A 68 -10.96 9.88 -8.56
N PHE A 69 -9.72 10.09 -8.12
CA PHE A 69 -8.69 9.06 -8.14
C PHE A 69 -8.55 8.32 -6.81
N VAL A 70 -9.24 8.73 -5.76
CA VAL A 70 -9.25 7.96 -4.51
C VAL A 70 -9.83 6.57 -4.79
N GLY A 71 -9.03 5.52 -4.51
CA GLY A 71 -9.45 4.15 -4.81
C GLY A 71 -9.31 3.73 -6.26
N ASN A 72 -8.77 4.60 -7.11
CA ASN A 72 -8.62 4.32 -8.54
C ASN A 72 -7.27 4.82 -9.06
N GLN A 73 -6.22 4.54 -8.30
CA GLN A 73 -4.87 5.01 -8.65
C GLN A 73 -4.37 4.43 -9.98
N ALA A 74 -4.74 3.20 -10.28
CA ALA A 74 -4.24 2.49 -11.47
C ALA A 74 -5.33 2.17 -12.49
N GLY A 75 -6.48 2.84 -12.40
CA GLY A 75 -7.55 2.65 -13.38
C GLY A 75 -8.16 1.26 -13.37
N GLY A 76 -8.16 0.58 -12.22
CA GLY A 76 -8.72 -0.76 -12.08
C GLY A 76 -7.70 -1.88 -12.21
N ARG A 77 -6.45 -1.55 -12.47
CA ARG A 77 -5.37 -2.55 -12.47
C ARG A 77 -4.75 -2.66 -11.08
N VAL A 78 -3.95 -3.69 -10.87
CA VAL A 78 -3.14 -3.79 -9.66
C VAL A 78 -2.20 -2.59 -9.61
N PHE A 79 -2.27 -1.85 -8.51
CA PHE A 79 -1.49 -0.63 -8.34
C PHE A 79 -0.09 -0.92 -7.84
N LEU A 80 0.04 -1.69 -6.79
CA LEU A 80 1.35 -2.00 -6.19
C LEU A 80 1.46 -3.49 -5.88
N PHE A 81 2.71 -3.95 -5.79
CA PHE A 81 3.06 -5.34 -5.56
C PHE A 81 3.83 -5.42 -4.25
N LEU A 82 3.23 -6.04 -3.24
CA LEU A 82 3.81 -6.18 -1.90
C LEU A 82 4.42 -7.57 -1.78
N ASN A 83 5.74 -7.65 -1.81
CA ASN A 83 6.44 -8.91 -1.62
C ASN A 83 6.61 -9.20 -0.13
N THR A 84 6.42 -10.44 0.28
CA THR A 84 6.60 -10.87 1.65
C THR A 84 7.52 -12.07 1.74
N ASP A 85 8.14 -12.24 2.89
CA ASP A 85 8.95 -13.42 3.19
C ASP A 85 8.13 -14.61 3.70
N ASP A 86 6.84 -14.38 4.03
CA ASP A 86 5.94 -15.44 4.51
C ASP A 86 4.50 -15.12 4.10
N PHE A 87 4.13 -15.62 2.94
CA PHE A 87 2.83 -15.33 2.32
C PHE A 87 1.66 -15.75 3.23
N TRP A 88 1.67 -16.98 3.73
CA TRP A 88 0.52 -17.51 4.46
C TRP A 88 0.35 -16.85 5.83
N ARG A 89 1.44 -16.49 6.50
CA ARG A 89 1.38 -15.69 7.72
C ARG A 89 0.64 -14.38 7.45
N ASP A 90 1.09 -13.63 6.44
CA ASP A 90 0.53 -12.32 6.14
C ASP A 90 -0.88 -12.42 5.61
N TYR A 91 -1.14 -13.35 4.71
CA TYR A 91 -2.48 -13.54 4.18
C TYR A 91 -3.48 -13.85 5.30
N ASN A 92 -3.17 -14.80 6.18
CA ASN A 92 -4.07 -15.19 7.25
C ASN A 92 -4.31 -14.04 8.24
N GLU A 93 -3.26 -13.30 8.60
CA GLU A 93 -3.40 -12.15 9.48
C GLU A 93 -4.20 -11.03 8.85
N MET A 94 -4.01 -10.77 7.58
CA MET A 94 -4.77 -9.74 6.86
C MET A 94 -6.25 -10.11 6.78
N VAL A 95 -6.58 -11.36 6.47
CA VAL A 95 -7.97 -11.83 6.48
C VAL A 95 -8.59 -11.66 7.86
N GLU A 96 -7.86 -12.02 8.91
CA GLU A 96 -8.32 -11.89 10.29
C GLU A 96 -8.60 -10.43 10.66
N ARG A 97 -7.80 -9.50 10.13
CA ARG A 97 -7.98 -8.07 10.36
C ARG A 97 -9.01 -7.42 9.42
N GLY A 98 -9.69 -8.21 8.60
CA GLY A 98 -10.77 -7.73 7.74
C GLY A 98 -10.35 -7.22 6.38
N VAL A 99 -9.14 -7.48 5.93
CA VAL A 99 -8.72 -7.12 4.57
C VAL A 99 -9.50 -7.95 3.57
N ARG A 100 -10.03 -7.28 2.55
CA ARG A 100 -10.79 -7.96 1.51
C ARG A 100 -9.86 -8.42 0.39
N PHE A 101 -9.78 -9.74 0.19
CA PHE A 101 -9.09 -10.31 -0.95
C PHE A 101 -10.08 -10.50 -2.08
N VAL A 102 -9.81 -9.89 -3.23
CA VAL A 102 -10.67 -9.96 -4.41
C VAL A 102 -10.27 -11.10 -5.34
N ARG A 103 -9.05 -11.62 -5.17
CA ARG A 103 -8.60 -12.87 -5.81
C ARG A 103 -7.94 -13.74 -4.76
N GLU A 104 -8.33 -15.01 -4.75
CA GLU A 104 -7.82 -15.98 -3.78
C GLU A 104 -6.36 -16.33 -4.05
N PRO A 105 -5.65 -16.84 -3.02
CA PRO A 105 -4.28 -17.29 -3.19
C PRO A 105 -4.14 -18.31 -4.31
N LYS A 106 -3.09 -18.15 -5.12
CA LYS A 106 -2.77 -19.03 -6.21
C LYS A 106 -1.27 -19.25 -6.25
N THR A 107 -0.88 -20.51 -6.42
CA THR A 107 0.53 -20.86 -6.61
C THR A 107 0.84 -20.85 -8.09
N GLU A 108 1.79 -20.01 -8.47
CA GLU A 108 2.29 -19.89 -9.83
C GLU A 108 3.74 -20.38 -9.88
N SER A 109 4.29 -20.47 -11.10
CA SER A 109 5.69 -20.90 -11.27
C SER A 109 6.68 -19.96 -10.57
N TYR A 110 6.34 -18.69 -10.43
CA TYR A 110 7.21 -17.66 -9.84
C TYR A 110 7.00 -17.48 -8.34
N GLY A 111 5.94 -18.01 -7.75
CA GLY A 111 5.63 -17.85 -6.35
C GLY A 111 4.15 -17.97 -6.05
N THR A 112 3.75 -17.49 -4.89
CA THR A 112 2.35 -17.49 -4.45
C THR A 112 1.84 -16.06 -4.44
N VAL A 113 0.61 -15.85 -4.94
CA VAL A 113 0.03 -14.52 -5.11
C VAL A 113 -1.45 -14.51 -4.78
N ALA A 114 -1.91 -13.39 -4.21
CA ALA A 114 -3.33 -13.08 -4.02
C ALA A 114 -3.51 -11.57 -4.24
N VAL A 115 -4.71 -11.14 -4.51
CA VAL A 115 -4.99 -9.71 -4.73
C VAL A 115 -5.95 -9.23 -3.65
N PHE A 116 -5.56 -8.17 -2.95
CA PHE A 116 -6.42 -7.52 -1.96
C PHE A 116 -6.68 -6.07 -2.37
N GLU A 117 -7.67 -5.46 -1.74
CA GLU A 117 -7.90 -4.04 -1.92
C GLU A 117 -7.60 -3.29 -0.63
N ASP A 118 -7.10 -2.06 -0.77
CA ASP A 118 -6.87 -1.20 0.37
C ASP A 118 -8.18 -0.55 0.84
N LEU A 119 -8.09 0.38 1.79
CA LEU A 119 -9.25 1.06 2.36
C LEU A 119 -10.17 1.68 1.30
N TYR A 120 -9.58 2.17 0.22
CA TYR A 120 -10.34 2.90 -0.82
C TYR A 120 -10.66 2.05 -2.05
N GLY A 121 -10.15 0.82 -2.09
CA GLY A 121 -10.40 -0.08 -3.21
C GLY A 121 -9.27 -0.18 -4.23
N ASN A 122 -8.11 0.43 -3.96
CA ASN A 122 -6.95 0.20 -4.82
C ASN A 122 -6.52 -1.25 -4.71
N LEU A 123 -6.17 -1.87 -5.83
CA LEU A 123 -5.78 -3.28 -5.86
C LEU A 123 -4.29 -3.44 -5.62
N TRP A 124 -3.96 -4.41 -4.80
CA TRP A 124 -2.58 -4.76 -4.45
C TRP A 124 -2.37 -6.25 -4.64
N ASP A 125 -1.23 -6.63 -5.22
CA ASP A 125 -0.77 -8.01 -5.11
C ASP A 125 -0.05 -8.20 -3.78
N LEU A 126 -0.44 -9.24 -3.06
CA LEU A 126 0.41 -9.79 -2.00
C LEU A 126 1.08 -11.01 -2.60
N LEU A 127 2.40 -11.04 -2.62
CA LEU A 127 3.11 -12.14 -3.26
C LEU A 127 4.36 -12.53 -2.49
N GLN A 128 4.70 -13.80 -2.60
CA GLN A 128 6.00 -14.30 -2.15
C GLN A 128 6.66 -14.94 -3.35
N LEU A 129 7.71 -14.31 -3.86
CA LEU A 129 8.47 -14.83 -4.97
C LEU A 129 9.30 -16.01 -4.53
N ASN A 130 9.49 -16.98 -5.43
CA ASN A 130 10.45 -18.06 -5.21
C ASN A 130 11.85 -17.45 -5.06
N SER A 131 12.71 -18.08 -4.27
CA SER A 131 14.04 -17.55 -4.00
C SER A 131 14.84 -17.26 -5.29
N GLU A 132 14.56 -17.99 -6.35
CA GLU A 132 15.19 -17.81 -7.66
C GLU A 132 14.72 -16.55 -8.39
N GLN A 133 13.57 -15.99 -7.97
CA GLN A 133 12.97 -14.79 -8.59
C GLN A 133 13.28 -13.51 -7.83
N MET A 134 13.88 -13.64 -6.67
CA MET A 134 14.29 -12.51 -5.83
C MET A 134 15.68 -12.00 -6.21
#